data_92691f59f192a0b80d0cd83540802385
#
_entry.id   92691f59f192a0b80d0cd83540802385
#
_cell.length_a   1.000
_cell.length_b   1.000
_cell.length_c   1.000
_cell.angle_alpha   90.00
_cell.angle_beta   90.00
_cell.angle_gamma   90.00
#
_symmetry.space_group_name_H-M   'P 1'
#
loop_
_entity.id
_entity.type
_entity.pdbx_description
1 polymer ?
#
loop_
_entity_poly.entity_id
_entity_poly.type
_entity_poly.pdbx_seq_one_letter_code
_entity_poly.pdbx_strand_id
1 'polypeptide(L)'
;MTTFDRLIEPVLPILQEIEQGRVPHFNETHAWPLFVRVLVYHFTMGYQSMRELVTGLCHADAALALPALPRSTVSQMFRRFDSDLLHRALVRLLATLPLPENPELSLLGTIYLVDGSCFPTLHHVLWERCKDGARSVKLHFIFDATRMVPASFIIDAATSSERVALLAQLQKGVTYVLERGYMEFALFLDIIKAQSSVVMRAYRNMVVATVEELPVTLPDEVTASWTTVPDRLVTSPHPDMEGIVFRLVECTIGATVYRLMTDRTDITTFQVILLYAYRWQIELIFRALKWTMNGVYVITEHEEGINSFFAALFLTALLHIHLKRDCLAQEGHVPPISLDVSATPEEHVQVSTDCTRTTTHLAIARFMAQVNTKLALFWKIPKHWLKALAANLHRPFTIDIVQALNKHALTPF
;
A
#
# COMPACT_ATOMS: atom_id res chain seq x y z
N MET A 1 0.85 -24.47 18.11
CA MET A 1 0.85 -23.07 17.63
C MET A 1 -0.28 -22.94 16.62
N THR A 2 -1.25 -22.06 16.87
CA THR A 2 -2.38 -21.83 15.97
C THR A 2 -1.93 -21.00 14.74
N THR A 3 -2.74 -20.95 13.69
CA THR A 3 -2.47 -20.06 12.55
C THR A 3 -2.45 -18.59 12.96
N PHE A 4 -3.28 -18.22 13.95
CA PHE A 4 -3.29 -16.86 14.50
C PHE A 4 -1.99 -16.55 15.26
N ASP A 5 -1.45 -17.50 16.03
CA ASP A 5 -0.17 -17.33 16.70
C ASP A 5 0.96 -17.08 15.68
N ARG A 6 1.00 -17.86 14.59
CA ARG A 6 1.95 -17.63 13.49
C ARG A 6 1.78 -16.26 12.83
N LEU A 7 0.51 -15.82 12.66
CA LEU A 7 0.23 -14.50 12.08
C LEU A 7 0.79 -13.37 12.93
N ILE A 8 0.61 -13.44 14.26
CA ILE A 8 1.01 -12.35 15.17
C ILE A 8 2.45 -12.48 15.67
N GLU A 9 3.10 -13.63 15.48
CA GLU A 9 4.46 -13.90 15.97
C GLU A 9 5.47 -12.78 15.65
N PRO A 10 5.53 -12.25 14.41
CA PRO A 10 6.53 -11.22 14.06
C PRO A 10 6.37 -9.91 14.84
N VAL A 11 5.17 -9.61 15.30
CA VAL A 11 4.90 -8.35 16.03
C VAL A 11 4.97 -8.50 17.55
N LEU A 12 4.88 -9.71 18.09
CA LEU A 12 4.85 -9.94 19.55
C LEU A 12 6.02 -9.32 20.32
N PRO A 13 7.30 -9.49 19.89
CA PRO A 13 8.43 -8.86 20.57
C PRO A 13 8.33 -7.34 20.60
N ILE A 14 7.88 -6.74 19.49
CA ILE A 14 7.68 -5.30 19.36
C ILE A 14 6.61 -4.80 20.33
N LEU A 15 5.47 -5.54 20.42
CA LEU A 15 4.39 -5.19 21.33
C LEU A 15 4.86 -5.26 22.80
N GLN A 16 5.64 -6.26 23.16
CA GLN A 16 6.18 -6.44 24.51
C GLN A 16 7.14 -5.31 24.88
N GLU A 17 8.05 -4.94 23.98
CA GLU A 17 9.00 -3.85 24.21
C GLU A 17 8.29 -2.50 24.37
N ILE A 18 7.29 -2.20 23.51
CA ILE A 18 6.51 -0.98 23.63
C ILE A 18 5.72 -0.96 24.95
N GLU A 19 5.14 -2.09 25.36
CA GLU A 19 4.40 -2.20 26.62
C GLU A 19 5.32 -1.99 27.83
N GLN A 20 6.53 -2.53 27.84
CA GLN A 20 7.52 -2.34 28.92
C GLN A 20 7.96 -0.88 29.04
N GLY A 21 8.02 -0.14 27.94
CA GLY A 21 8.39 1.28 27.93
C GLY A 21 7.23 2.24 28.24
N ARG A 22 6.02 1.73 28.47
CA ARG A 22 4.80 2.53 28.69
C ARG A 22 4.46 2.62 30.18
N VAL A 23 3.91 3.74 30.60
CA VAL A 23 3.29 3.88 31.92
C VAL A 23 1.81 3.53 31.79
N PRO A 24 1.33 2.41 32.37
CA PRO A 24 -0.08 2.04 32.33
C PRO A 24 -0.97 3.07 33.02
N HIS A 25 -2.17 3.29 32.50
CA HIS A 25 -3.15 4.10 33.17
C HIS A 25 -3.68 3.38 34.43
N PHE A 26 -3.88 4.10 35.53
CA PHE A 26 -4.26 3.52 36.83
C PHE A 26 -5.56 2.67 36.82
N ASN A 27 -6.49 2.93 35.87
CA ASN A 27 -7.71 2.17 35.65
C ASN A 27 -7.61 1.14 34.50
N GLU A 28 -6.41 0.81 34.09
CA GLU A 28 -6.19 -0.13 32.99
C GLU A 28 -6.35 -1.57 33.48
N THR A 29 -7.34 -2.27 32.96
CA THR A 29 -7.63 -3.67 33.30
C THR A 29 -7.04 -4.67 32.32
N HIS A 30 -6.62 -4.20 31.15
CA HIS A 30 -6.08 -5.02 30.07
C HIS A 30 -4.89 -4.31 29.43
N ALA A 31 -3.81 -5.05 29.23
CA ALA A 31 -2.60 -4.54 28.61
C ALA A 31 -2.81 -4.17 27.14
N TRP A 32 -2.06 -3.20 26.65
CA TRP A 32 -2.11 -2.74 25.26
C TRP A 32 -1.86 -3.85 24.22
N PRO A 33 -0.95 -4.83 24.40
CA PRO A 33 -0.79 -5.94 23.47
C PRO A 33 -2.07 -6.74 23.23
N LEU A 34 -2.92 -6.87 24.23
CA LEU A 34 -4.24 -7.52 24.06
C LEU A 34 -5.13 -6.70 23.09
N PHE A 35 -5.15 -5.38 23.23
CA PHE A 35 -5.90 -4.51 22.31
C PHE A 35 -5.45 -4.70 20.87
N VAL A 36 -4.14 -4.71 20.61
CA VAL A 36 -3.61 -4.96 19.27
C VAL A 36 -4.04 -6.34 18.74
N ARG A 37 -3.94 -7.39 19.56
CA ARG A 37 -4.39 -8.74 19.19
C ARG A 37 -5.88 -8.79 18.86
N VAL A 38 -6.72 -8.08 19.61
CA VAL A 38 -8.17 -7.96 19.35
C VAL A 38 -8.42 -7.28 18.01
N LEU A 39 -7.68 -6.22 17.67
CA LEU A 39 -7.80 -5.53 16.37
C LEU A 39 -7.30 -6.40 15.21
N VAL A 40 -6.17 -7.08 15.36
CA VAL A 40 -5.69 -8.04 14.35
C VAL A 40 -6.74 -9.14 14.14
N TYR A 41 -7.33 -9.66 15.21
CA TYR A 41 -8.41 -10.64 15.14
C TYR A 41 -9.65 -10.09 14.42
N HIS A 42 -10.05 -8.85 14.72
CA HIS A 42 -11.17 -8.16 14.04
C HIS A 42 -11.00 -8.18 12.52
N PHE A 43 -9.85 -7.69 12.02
CA PHE A 43 -9.60 -7.60 10.58
C PHE A 43 -9.39 -8.97 9.94
N THR A 44 -8.76 -9.89 10.64
CA THR A 44 -8.51 -11.24 10.13
C THR A 44 -9.80 -12.04 9.99
N MET A 45 -10.74 -11.88 10.92
CA MET A 45 -12.05 -12.53 10.85
C MET A 45 -13.05 -11.80 9.94
N GLY A 46 -12.72 -10.57 9.52
CA GLY A 46 -13.54 -9.76 8.63
C GLY A 46 -14.85 -9.30 9.28
N TYR A 47 -14.83 -9.00 10.59
CA TYR A 47 -15.99 -8.45 11.26
C TYR A 47 -16.32 -7.05 10.76
N GLN A 48 -17.63 -6.73 10.67
CA GLN A 48 -18.12 -5.47 10.13
C GLN A 48 -18.62 -4.51 11.21
N SER A 49 -18.69 -4.98 12.46
CA SER A 49 -19.20 -4.18 13.57
C SER A 49 -18.56 -4.55 14.90
N MET A 50 -18.60 -3.61 15.84
CA MET A 50 -18.22 -3.86 17.25
C MET A 50 -19.02 -5.02 17.87
N ARG A 51 -20.28 -5.20 17.47
CA ARG A 51 -21.13 -6.30 17.96
C ARG A 51 -20.61 -7.65 17.48
N GLU A 52 -20.30 -7.76 16.19
CA GLU A 52 -19.73 -9.00 15.63
C GLU A 52 -18.37 -9.34 16.25
N LEU A 53 -17.51 -8.34 16.44
CA LEU A 53 -16.22 -8.54 17.13
C LEU A 53 -16.43 -9.11 18.53
N VAL A 54 -17.28 -8.48 19.34
CA VAL A 54 -17.55 -8.92 20.73
C VAL A 54 -18.16 -10.31 20.75
N THR A 55 -19.12 -10.60 19.87
CA THR A 55 -19.68 -11.95 19.72
C THR A 55 -18.61 -12.96 19.31
N GLY A 56 -17.75 -12.59 18.37
CA GLY A 56 -16.63 -13.43 17.94
C GLY A 56 -15.64 -13.74 19.06
N LEU A 57 -15.36 -12.75 19.92
CA LEU A 57 -14.50 -12.97 21.11
C LEU A 57 -15.12 -13.93 22.13
N CYS A 58 -16.46 -13.90 22.31
CA CYS A 58 -17.15 -14.86 23.19
C CYS A 58 -17.07 -16.31 22.67
N HIS A 59 -16.91 -16.50 21.39
CA HIS A 59 -16.82 -17.81 20.72
C HIS A 59 -15.42 -18.14 20.21
N ALA A 60 -14.42 -17.31 20.56
CA ALA A 60 -13.04 -17.57 20.16
C ALA A 60 -12.51 -18.86 20.77
N ASP A 61 -11.76 -19.63 20.00
CA ASP A 61 -11.07 -20.81 20.52
C ASP A 61 -10.14 -20.39 21.68
N ALA A 62 -10.19 -21.14 22.78
CA ALA A 62 -9.32 -20.91 23.94
C ALA A 62 -7.81 -20.90 23.58
N ALA A 63 -7.43 -21.64 22.53
CA ALA A 63 -6.06 -21.65 22.00
C ALA A 63 -5.61 -20.29 21.46
N LEU A 64 -6.53 -19.38 21.11
CA LEU A 64 -6.19 -18.04 20.63
C LEU A 64 -5.79 -17.09 21.79
N ALA A 65 -6.03 -17.49 23.03
CA ALA A 65 -5.80 -16.66 24.24
C ALA A 65 -6.39 -15.23 24.11
N LEU A 66 -7.58 -15.13 23.52
CA LEU A 66 -8.38 -13.92 23.42
C LEU A 66 -9.56 -14.05 24.41
N PRO A 67 -9.62 -13.22 25.47
CA PRO A 67 -10.72 -13.27 26.42
C PRO A 67 -12.01 -12.73 25.80
N ALA A 68 -13.15 -13.19 26.29
CA ALA A 68 -14.42 -12.54 26.04
C ALA A 68 -14.40 -11.14 26.66
N LEU A 69 -14.62 -10.12 25.83
CA LEU A 69 -14.60 -8.72 26.25
C LEU A 69 -15.98 -8.07 26.01
N PRO A 70 -16.53 -7.34 27.01
CA PRO A 70 -17.71 -6.52 26.78
C PRO A 70 -17.47 -5.41 25.77
N ARG A 71 -18.52 -4.99 25.05
CA ARG A 71 -18.45 -3.85 24.10
C ARG A 71 -17.88 -2.58 24.74
N SER A 72 -18.28 -2.29 25.99
CA SER A 72 -17.79 -1.14 26.74
C SER A 72 -16.28 -1.19 26.96
N THR A 73 -15.73 -2.36 27.25
CA THR A 73 -14.27 -2.55 27.43
C THR A 73 -13.52 -2.29 26.13
N VAL A 74 -13.95 -2.88 25.01
CA VAL A 74 -13.30 -2.64 23.71
C VAL A 74 -13.41 -1.17 23.31
N SER A 75 -14.57 -0.53 23.51
CA SER A 75 -14.75 0.90 23.26
C SER A 75 -13.83 1.77 24.14
N GLN A 76 -13.62 1.38 25.40
CA GLN A 76 -12.69 2.08 26.30
C GLN A 76 -11.23 1.91 25.88
N MET A 77 -10.84 0.74 25.34
CA MET A 77 -9.49 0.52 24.81
C MET A 77 -9.17 1.52 23.69
N PHE A 78 -10.08 1.77 22.76
CA PHE A 78 -9.93 2.79 21.70
C PHE A 78 -9.75 4.22 22.24
N ARG A 79 -10.25 4.51 23.43
CA ARG A 79 -10.11 5.86 24.04
C ARG A 79 -8.88 6.00 24.92
N ARG A 80 -8.37 4.89 25.44
CA ARG A 80 -7.27 4.89 26.42
C ARG A 80 -5.91 4.75 25.79
N PHE A 81 -5.81 3.92 24.77
CA PHE A 81 -4.54 3.66 24.12
C PHE A 81 -4.29 4.71 23.04
N ASP A 82 -3.17 5.40 23.21
CA ASP A 82 -2.65 6.35 22.24
C ASP A 82 -2.40 5.65 20.90
N SER A 83 -2.88 6.24 19.82
CA SER A 83 -2.69 5.71 18.46
C SER A 83 -1.22 5.65 18.03
N ASP A 84 -0.36 6.51 18.61
CA ASP A 84 1.09 6.49 18.38
C ASP A 84 1.73 5.15 18.74
N LEU A 85 1.20 4.43 19.73
CA LEU A 85 1.70 3.09 20.06
C LEU A 85 1.60 2.11 18.88
N LEU A 86 0.47 2.14 18.18
CA LEU A 86 0.25 1.30 16.99
C LEU A 86 1.08 1.78 15.79
N HIS A 87 1.24 3.09 15.60
CA HIS A 87 2.12 3.64 14.58
C HIS A 87 3.57 3.21 14.81
N ARG A 88 4.06 3.31 16.05
CA ARG A 88 5.41 2.83 16.40
C ARG A 88 5.58 1.33 16.17
N ALA A 89 4.57 0.53 16.50
CA ALA A 89 4.61 -0.91 16.24
C ALA A 89 4.66 -1.20 14.73
N LEU A 90 3.87 -0.48 13.91
CA LEU A 90 3.87 -0.62 12.46
C LEU A 90 5.22 -0.24 11.85
N VAL A 91 5.79 0.90 12.24
CA VAL A 91 7.10 1.37 11.74
C VAL A 91 8.21 0.36 12.09
N ARG A 92 8.24 -0.14 13.33
CA ARG A 92 9.21 -1.16 13.75
C ARG A 92 9.03 -2.47 12.99
N LEU A 93 7.79 -2.90 12.79
CA LEU A 93 7.49 -4.11 12.03
C LEU A 93 7.98 -3.98 10.58
N LEU A 94 7.74 -2.83 9.93
CA LEU A 94 8.23 -2.54 8.59
C LEU A 94 9.76 -2.57 8.50
N ALA A 95 10.45 -2.14 9.56
CA ALA A 95 11.91 -2.16 9.62
C ALA A 95 12.51 -3.56 9.86
N THR A 96 11.75 -4.44 10.52
CA THR A 96 12.26 -5.77 10.92
C THR A 96 11.83 -6.90 9.99
N LEU A 97 10.72 -6.73 9.26
CA LEU A 97 10.27 -7.77 8.34
C LEU A 97 11.21 -7.87 7.13
N PRO A 98 11.68 -9.07 6.81
CA PRO A 98 12.43 -9.33 5.59
C PRO A 98 11.46 -9.29 4.39
N LEU A 99 11.35 -8.14 3.76
CA LEU A 99 10.48 -7.92 2.61
C LEU A 99 11.35 -7.86 1.34
N PRO A 100 11.02 -8.60 0.28
CA PRO A 100 11.78 -8.54 -0.96
C PRO A 100 11.56 -7.21 -1.65
N GLU A 101 12.57 -6.73 -2.28
CA GLU A 101 12.45 -5.64 -3.21
C GLU A 101 11.85 -6.12 -4.54
N ASN A 102 11.08 -5.24 -5.17
CA ASN A 102 10.60 -5.47 -6.52
C ASN A 102 11.79 -5.34 -7.50
N PRO A 103 12.20 -6.43 -8.19
CA PRO A 103 13.40 -6.41 -9.02
C PRO A 103 13.31 -5.43 -10.19
N GLU A 104 12.11 -5.09 -10.67
CA GLU A 104 11.93 -4.10 -11.74
C GLU A 104 12.18 -2.67 -11.27
N LEU A 105 11.93 -2.39 -9.99
CA LEU A 105 12.04 -1.06 -9.40
C LEU A 105 13.31 -0.84 -8.59
N SER A 106 13.98 -1.91 -8.15
CA SER A 106 15.14 -1.81 -7.25
C SER A 106 16.28 -0.95 -7.81
N LEU A 107 16.48 -0.98 -9.12
CA LEU A 107 17.49 -0.16 -9.82
C LEU A 107 17.07 1.31 -9.96
N LEU A 108 15.81 1.66 -9.75
CA LEU A 108 15.28 3.01 -9.89
C LEU A 108 15.28 3.81 -8.58
N GLY A 109 15.74 3.19 -7.49
CA GLY A 109 15.72 3.73 -6.14
C GLY A 109 14.39 3.50 -5.43
N THR A 110 14.18 4.19 -4.33
CA THR A 110 12.92 4.09 -3.57
C THR A 110 11.78 4.80 -4.30
N ILE A 111 10.72 4.07 -4.59
CA ILE A 111 9.56 4.57 -5.35
C ILE A 111 8.33 4.60 -4.44
N TYR A 112 7.77 5.79 -4.24
CA TYR A 112 6.56 6.00 -3.46
C TYR A 112 5.37 6.35 -4.35
N LEU A 113 4.34 5.50 -4.31
CA LEU A 113 3.05 5.80 -4.91
C LEU A 113 2.21 6.55 -3.88
N VAL A 114 1.58 7.64 -4.30
CA VAL A 114 0.78 8.49 -3.40
C VAL A 114 -0.63 8.61 -3.94
N ASP A 115 -1.59 8.42 -3.06
CA ASP A 115 -3.00 8.63 -3.37
C ASP A 115 -3.81 8.89 -2.09
N GLY A 116 -5.01 9.44 -2.24
CA GLY A 116 -5.97 9.65 -1.17
C GLY A 116 -7.24 8.84 -1.38
N SER A 117 -7.82 8.34 -0.30
CA SER A 117 -9.08 7.62 -0.38
C SER A 117 -9.99 7.94 0.80
N CYS A 118 -11.28 8.18 0.52
CA CYS A 118 -12.28 8.40 1.56
C CYS A 118 -12.81 7.09 2.10
N PHE A 119 -12.97 7.02 3.43
CA PHE A 119 -13.59 5.92 4.15
C PHE A 119 -14.80 6.43 4.91
N PRO A 120 -15.99 5.84 4.73
CA PRO A 120 -17.17 6.23 5.47
C PRO A 120 -17.00 5.95 6.96
N THR A 121 -17.52 6.85 7.80
CA THR A 121 -17.48 6.72 9.25
C THR A 121 -18.87 6.63 9.87
N LEU A 122 -18.93 6.34 11.16
CA LEU A 122 -20.18 6.30 11.90
C LEU A 122 -20.82 7.70 12.02
N HIS A 123 -22.13 7.79 12.09
CA HIS A 123 -22.92 9.02 12.00
C HIS A 123 -22.62 10.10 13.07
N HIS A 124 -21.82 9.82 14.09
CA HIS A 124 -21.59 10.71 15.24
C HIS A 124 -20.20 11.37 15.27
N VAL A 125 -19.37 11.19 14.23
CA VAL A 125 -18.05 11.80 14.19
C VAL A 125 -18.19 13.28 13.81
N LEU A 126 -17.92 14.19 14.77
CA LEU A 126 -18.30 15.60 14.68
C LEU A 126 -17.36 16.46 13.80
N TRP A 127 -16.12 16.05 13.60
CA TRP A 127 -15.10 16.80 12.87
C TRP A 127 -15.06 16.52 11.35
N GLU A 128 -15.91 15.60 10.88
CA GLU A 128 -15.94 15.16 9.49
C GLU A 128 -17.17 15.71 8.75
N ARG A 129 -16.95 16.65 7.86
CA ARG A 129 -17.97 17.08 6.89
C ARG A 129 -17.51 16.83 5.48
N CYS A 130 -18.18 15.96 4.75
CA CYS A 130 -18.05 15.86 3.30
C CYS A 130 -18.88 16.94 2.61
N LYS A 131 -18.49 17.28 1.37
CA LYS A 131 -19.25 18.20 0.51
C LYS A 131 -20.72 17.77 0.31
N ASP A 132 -21.01 16.47 0.41
CA ASP A 132 -22.35 15.88 0.14
C ASP A 132 -23.08 15.48 1.44
N GLY A 133 -22.67 15.97 2.61
CA GLY A 133 -23.30 15.63 3.88
C GLY A 133 -23.04 14.21 4.39
N ALA A 134 -22.35 13.36 3.63
CA ALA A 134 -21.86 12.07 4.07
C ALA A 134 -20.63 12.26 4.96
N ARG A 135 -20.52 11.48 6.03
CA ARG A 135 -19.38 11.54 6.96
C ARG A 135 -18.32 10.53 6.53
N SER A 136 -17.10 11.02 6.32
CA SER A 136 -15.97 10.19 5.95
C SER A 136 -14.67 10.81 6.41
N VAL A 137 -13.69 9.97 6.68
CA VAL A 137 -12.29 10.36 6.84
C VAL A 137 -11.56 10.17 5.53
N LYS A 138 -10.56 10.99 5.28
CA LYS A 138 -9.65 10.85 4.16
C LYS A 138 -8.36 10.22 4.65
N LEU A 139 -8.03 9.07 4.05
CA LEU A 139 -6.76 8.42 4.21
C LEU A 139 -5.82 8.95 3.12
N HIS A 140 -4.81 9.71 3.50
CA HIS A 140 -3.67 10.05 2.67
C HIS A 140 -2.64 8.94 2.82
N PHE A 141 -2.30 8.28 1.75
CA PHE A 141 -1.55 7.05 1.79
C PHE A 141 -0.31 7.09 0.88
N ILE A 142 0.82 6.73 1.44
CA ILE A 142 2.07 6.54 0.72
C ILE A 142 2.42 5.06 0.75
N PHE A 143 2.62 4.48 -0.42
CA PHE A 143 2.98 3.08 -0.61
C PHE A 143 4.37 2.96 -1.22
N ASP A 144 5.24 2.23 -0.57
CA ASP A 144 6.56 1.87 -1.09
C ASP A 144 6.40 0.75 -2.14
N ALA A 145 6.47 1.14 -3.42
CA ALA A 145 6.37 0.20 -4.52
C ALA A 145 7.63 -0.68 -4.67
N THR A 146 8.77 -0.20 -4.20
CA THR A 146 10.03 -0.96 -4.24
C THR A 146 9.95 -2.17 -3.32
N ARG A 147 9.38 -2.00 -2.12
CA ARG A 147 9.20 -3.06 -1.12
C ARG A 147 7.80 -3.66 -1.09
N MET A 148 6.86 -3.11 -1.87
CA MET A 148 5.46 -3.52 -1.92
C MET A 148 4.74 -3.47 -0.56
N VAL A 149 4.97 -2.41 0.21
CA VAL A 149 4.42 -2.22 1.56
C VAL A 149 3.91 -0.80 1.80
N PRO A 150 3.00 -0.59 2.80
CA PRO A 150 2.69 0.74 3.30
C PRO A 150 3.95 1.45 3.79
N ALA A 151 4.23 2.66 3.33
CA ALA A 151 5.34 3.47 3.82
C ALA A 151 4.88 4.44 4.92
N SER A 152 3.78 5.13 4.68
CA SER A 152 3.21 6.10 5.61
C SER A 152 1.73 6.35 5.32
N PHE A 153 1.00 6.86 6.31
CA PHE A 153 -0.36 7.34 6.12
C PHE A 153 -0.71 8.46 7.11
N ILE A 154 -1.64 9.31 6.70
CA ILE A 154 -2.30 10.33 7.55
C ILE A 154 -3.80 10.18 7.39
N ILE A 155 -4.52 10.22 8.51
CA ILE A 155 -5.97 10.31 8.53
C ILE A 155 -6.37 11.74 8.80
N ASP A 156 -7.24 12.27 7.97
CA ASP A 156 -7.66 13.67 8.05
C ASP A 156 -9.13 13.82 7.64
N ALA A 157 -9.69 15.01 7.80
CA ALA A 157 -11.03 15.31 7.33
C ALA A 157 -11.15 15.06 5.82
N ALA A 158 -12.32 14.61 5.36
CA ALA A 158 -12.55 14.29 3.95
C ALA A 158 -12.31 15.47 2.99
N THR A 159 -12.36 16.70 3.51
CA THR A 159 -12.12 17.94 2.76
C THR A 159 -10.65 18.40 2.77
N SER A 160 -9.77 17.69 3.48
CA SER A 160 -8.36 18.06 3.59
C SER A 160 -7.61 17.99 2.27
N SER A 161 -6.58 18.82 2.14
CA SER A 161 -5.76 18.88 0.93
C SER A 161 -4.76 17.75 0.88
N GLU A 162 -4.83 16.95 -0.20
CA GLU A 162 -3.86 15.87 -0.47
C GLU A 162 -2.42 16.39 -0.60
N ARG A 163 -2.26 17.60 -1.14
CA ARG A 163 -0.95 18.23 -1.30
C ARG A 163 -0.32 18.60 0.03
N VAL A 164 -1.11 19.20 0.93
CA VAL A 164 -0.63 19.55 2.28
C VAL A 164 -0.22 18.30 3.04
N ALA A 165 -1.03 17.25 2.97
CA ALA A 165 -0.71 15.96 3.59
C ALA A 165 0.57 15.33 3.01
N LEU A 166 0.78 15.43 1.69
CA LEU A 166 2.00 14.94 1.06
C LEU A 166 3.22 15.77 1.48
N LEU A 167 3.12 17.11 1.47
CA LEU A 167 4.22 18.01 1.88
C LEU A 167 4.71 17.71 3.30
N ALA A 168 3.80 17.37 4.21
CA ALA A 168 4.15 17.00 5.59
C ALA A 168 4.89 15.67 5.71
N GLN A 169 4.90 14.83 4.66
CA GLN A 169 5.49 13.49 4.63
C GLN A 169 6.66 13.35 3.64
N LEU A 170 7.13 14.46 3.05
CA LEU A 170 8.23 14.38 2.08
C LEU A 170 9.50 13.85 2.74
N GLN A 171 10.13 12.90 2.04
CA GLN A 171 11.40 12.30 2.42
C GLN A 171 12.42 12.50 1.30
N LYS A 172 13.67 12.70 1.68
CA LYS A 172 14.79 12.86 0.73
C LYS A 172 15.13 11.54 0.01
N GLY A 173 15.50 11.64 -1.27
CA GLY A 173 16.02 10.50 -2.04
C GLY A 173 14.96 9.52 -2.53
N VAL A 174 13.72 9.97 -2.60
CA VAL A 174 12.56 9.17 -3.03
C VAL A 174 12.04 9.68 -4.36
N THR A 175 11.50 8.81 -5.20
CA THR A 175 10.71 9.21 -6.38
C THR A 175 9.23 9.05 -6.07
N TYR A 176 8.51 10.17 -6.05
CA TYR A 176 7.05 10.19 -5.85
C TYR A 176 6.32 10.01 -7.17
N VAL A 177 5.37 9.08 -7.22
CA VAL A 177 4.49 8.86 -8.38
C VAL A 177 3.09 9.33 -8.04
N LEU A 178 2.63 10.36 -8.77
CA LEU A 178 1.44 11.14 -8.42
C LEU A 178 0.39 11.12 -9.55
N GLU A 179 -0.88 11.06 -9.16
CA GLU A 179 -2.02 11.20 -10.08
C GLU A 179 -2.22 12.68 -10.48
N ARG A 180 -3.01 12.89 -11.52
CA ARG A 180 -3.35 14.23 -12.03
C ARG A 180 -3.95 15.17 -10.99
N GLY A 181 -4.63 14.63 -9.96
CA GLY A 181 -5.18 15.42 -8.87
C GLY A 181 -4.13 16.20 -8.06
N TYR A 182 -2.89 15.72 -8.06
CA TYR A 182 -1.74 16.38 -7.43
C TYR A 182 -1.04 17.39 -8.35
N MET A 183 -1.43 17.49 -9.64
CA MET A 183 -0.71 18.32 -10.59
C MET A 183 -0.75 19.79 -10.21
N GLU A 184 0.37 20.28 -9.71
CA GLU A 184 0.64 21.68 -9.37
C GLU A 184 2.16 21.92 -9.49
N PHE A 185 2.53 23.01 -10.15
CA PHE A 185 3.95 23.31 -10.34
C PHE A 185 4.68 23.61 -9.01
N ALA A 186 3.99 24.26 -8.07
CA ALA A 186 4.56 24.50 -6.75
C ALA A 186 4.89 23.17 -6.04
N LEU A 187 4.00 22.17 -6.07
CA LEU A 187 4.28 20.86 -5.49
C LEU A 187 5.44 20.14 -6.20
N PHE A 188 5.51 20.22 -7.53
CA PHE A 188 6.62 19.68 -8.30
C PHE A 188 7.96 20.26 -7.82
N LEU A 189 8.03 21.59 -7.66
CA LEU A 189 9.24 22.27 -7.20
C LEU A 189 9.57 21.96 -5.74
N ASP A 190 8.57 21.85 -4.87
CA ASP A 190 8.77 21.54 -3.47
C ASP A 190 9.32 20.12 -3.26
N ILE A 191 8.88 19.16 -4.06
CA ILE A 191 9.46 17.80 -4.06
C ILE A 191 10.94 17.84 -4.47
N ILE A 192 11.28 18.59 -5.52
CA ILE A 192 12.67 18.74 -5.97
C ILE A 192 13.53 19.45 -4.92
N LYS A 193 13.02 20.52 -4.31
CA LYS A 193 13.69 21.21 -3.19
C LYS A 193 13.94 20.29 -2.00
N ALA A 194 13.05 19.33 -1.75
CA ALA A 194 13.23 18.29 -0.73
C ALA A 194 14.29 17.23 -1.11
N GLN A 195 14.99 17.42 -2.23
CA GLN A 195 16.00 16.50 -2.76
C GLN A 195 15.39 15.12 -3.11
N SER A 196 14.20 15.11 -3.65
CA SER A 196 13.46 13.96 -4.16
C SER A 196 13.04 14.18 -5.59
N SER A 197 12.59 13.16 -6.25
CA SER A 197 12.13 13.19 -7.64
C SER A 197 10.63 12.94 -7.73
N VAL A 198 10.06 13.25 -8.89
CA VAL A 198 8.63 13.06 -9.10
C VAL A 198 8.31 12.59 -10.52
N VAL A 199 7.36 11.68 -10.63
CA VAL A 199 6.66 11.36 -11.87
C VAL A 199 5.19 11.66 -11.66
N MET A 200 4.65 12.69 -12.30
CA MET A 200 3.24 13.07 -12.14
C MET A 200 2.51 13.17 -13.48
N ARG A 201 1.23 12.83 -13.44
CA ARG A 201 0.37 13.00 -14.60
C ARG A 201 -0.03 14.46 -14.75
N ALA A 202 0.39 15.05 -15.88
CA ALA A 202 0.09 16.44 -16.21
C ALA A 202 -1.31 16.60 -16.83
N TYR A 203 -1.83 17.82 -16.80
CA TYR A 203 -3.06 18.17 -17.50
C TYR A 203 -2.88 18.06 -19.01
N ARG A 204 -3.95 17.61 -19.70
CA ARG A 204 -3.96 17.46 -21.16
C ARG A 204 -3.70 18.78 -21.90
N ASN A 205 -4.15 19.89 -21.35
CA ASN A 205 -4.07 21.24 -21.88
C ASN A 205 -2.86 22.05 -21.34
N MET A 206 -1.91 21.40 -20.64
CA MET A 206 -0.70 22.07 -20.16
C MET A 206 0.11 22.58 -21.35
N VAL A 207 0.37 23.89 -21.36
CA VAL A 207 1.14 24.55 -22.45
C VAL A 207 2.62 24.41 -22.14
N VAL A 208 3.39 23.92 -23.12
CA VAL A 208 4.84 23.74 -23.03
C VAL A 208 5.51 24.15 -24.32
N ALA A 209 6.78 24.56 -24.25
CA ALA A 209 7.65 24.76 -25.39
C ALA A 209 8.78 23.70 -25.35
N THR A 210 9.01 23.02 -26.45
CA THR A 210 10.08 22.03 -26.56
C THR A 210 11.43 22.72 -26.57
N VAL A 211 12.34 22.27 -25.74
CA VAL A 211 13.75 22.68 -25.70
C VAL A 211 14.58 21.67 -26.46
N GLU A 212 14.35 20.37 -26.24
CA GLU A 212 15.09 19.27 -26.80
C GLU A 212 14.21 18.02 -26.94
N GLU A 213 14.37 17.28 -28.05
CA GLU A 213 13.76 15.95 -28.19
C GLU A 213 14.73 14.90 -27.67
N LEU A 214 14.26 14.01 -26.83
CA LEU A 214 15.06 12.94 -26.24
C LEU A 214 14.91 11.63 -27.03
N PRO A 215 15.96 10.79 -27.10
CA PRO A 215 15.87 9.49 -27.73
C PRO A 215 14.92 8.57 -26.99
N VAL A 216 13.98 7.98 -27.71
CA VAL A 216 12.98 7.05 -27.16
C VAL A 216 13.46 5.63 -27.30
N THR A 217 13.60 4.93 -26.17
CA THR A 217 13.93 3.50 -26.15
C THR A 217 12.79 2.74 -25.48
N LEU A 218 12.13 1.88 -26.25
CA LEU A 218 11.04 1.03 -25.81
C LEU A 218 11.38 -0.45 -26.10
N PRO A 219 10.97 -1.39 -25.24
CA PRO A 219 11.03 -2.83 -25.55
C PRO A 219 10.15 -3.17 -26.77
N ASP A 220 10.57 -4.16 -27.56
CA ASP A 220 9.88 -4.56 -28.79
C ASP A 220 8.42 -4.98 -28.54
N GLU A 221 8.16 -5.64 -27.42
CA GLU A 221 6.82 -6.09 -27.03
C GLU A 221 5.83 -4.94 -26.81
N VAL A 222 6.35 -3.77 -26.47
CA VAL A 222 5.55 -2.57 -26.17
C VAL A 222 5.38 -1.70 -27.40
N THR A 223 6.38 -1.67 -28.27
CA THR A 223 6.42 -0.83 -29.48
C THR A 223 5.25 -1.10 -30.42
N ALA A 224 4.78 -2.37 -30.49
CA ALA A 224 3.63 -2.76 -31.30
C ALA A 224 2.28 -2.17 -30.81
N SER A 225 2.19 -1.75 -29.56
CA SER A 225 0.95 -1.26 -28.95
C SER A 225 0.90 0.26 -28.80
N TRP A 226 2.01 0.97 -28.93
CA TRP A 226 2.12 2.42 -28.73
C TRP A 226 2.56 3.12 -30.03
N THR A 227 1.65 3.91 -30.56
CA THR A 227 1.85 4.51 -31.90
C THR A 227 2.79 5.71 -31.90
N THR A 228 2.88 6.46 -30.81
CA THR A 228 3.75 7.62 -30.66
C THR A 228 4.07 7.85 -29.19
N VAL A 229 5.36 7.98 -28.87
CA VAL A 229 5.83 8.26 -27.51
C VAL A 229 6.85 9.40 -27.57
N PRO A 230 6.40 10.68 -27.72
CA PRO A 230 7.32 11.81 -27.60
C PRO A 230 7.91 11.88 -26.20
N ASP A 231 9.23 12.10 -26.15
CA ASP A 231 9.99 12.31 -24.93
C ASP A 231 10.84 13.56 -25.11
N ARG A 232 10.59 14.58 -24.29
CA ARG A 232 11.14 15.92 -24.54
C ARG A 232 11.53 16.61 -23.24
N LEU A 233 12.59 17.40 -23.32
CA LEU A 233 12.83 18.48 -22.38
C LEU A 233 12.00 19.69 -22.80
N VAL A 234 11.27 20.25 -21.88
CA VAL A 234 10.31 21.32 -22.15
C VAL A 234 10.41 22.42 -21.08
N THR A 235 9.93 23.62 -21.45
CA THR A 235 9.62 24.72 -20.53
C THR A 235 8.14 25.00 -20.52
N SER A 236 7.65 25.63 -19.46
CA SER A 236 6.27 26.10 -19.36
C SER A 236 6.26 27.63 -19.27
N PRO A 237 5.29 28.32 -19.91
CA PRO A 237 5.10 29.75 -19.73
C PRO A 237 4.49 30.13 -18.36
N HIS A 238 4.23 29.16 -17.50
CA HIS A 238 3.70 29.42 -16.17
C HIS A 238 4.72 30.17 -15.30
N PRO A 239 4.34 31.24 -14.56
CA PRO A 239 5.29 32.05 -13.76
C PRO A 239 6.15 31.22 -12.80
N ASP A 240 5.57 30.23 -12.13
CA ASP A 240 6.30 29.36 -11.20
C ASP A 240 7.39 28.50 -11.87
N MET A 241 7.32 28.33 -13.20
CA MET A 241 8.24 27.52 -13.98
C MET A 241 9.21 28.35 -14.84
N GLU A 242 9.31 29.65 -14.58
CA GLU A 242 10.22 30.51 -15.34
C GLU A 242 11.68 30.03 -15.20
N GLY A 243 12.33 29.81 -16.34
CA GLY A 243 13.70 29.31 -16.40
C GLY A 243 13.91 27.84 -16.02
N ILE A 244 12.83 27.11 -15.73
CA ILE A 244 12.89 25.69 -15.34
C ILE A 244 12.62 24.80 -16.53
N VAL A 245 13.57 23.89 -16.80
CA VAL A 245 13.43 22.84 -17.80
C VAL A 245 13.06 21.54 -17.08
N PHE A 246 12.07 20.84 -17.59
CA PHE A 246 11.63 19.54 -17.07
C PHE A 246 11.35 18.57 -18.22
N ARG A 247 11.31 17.29 -17.92
CA ARG A 247 11.03 16.24 -18.89
C ARG A 247 9.54 15.97 -18.99
N LEU A 248 9.02 15.84 -20.20
CA LEU A 248 7.66 15.48 -20.52
C LEU A 248 7.63 14.25 -21.44
N VAL A 249 7.13 13.15 -20.92
CA VAL A 249 6.90 11.92 -21.69
C VAL A 249 5.41 11.84 -22.03
N GLU A 250 5.10 11.65 -23.31
CA GLU A 250 3.70 11.48 -23.74
C GLU A 250 3.54 10.11 -24.38
N CYS A 251 2.54 9.33 -23.92
CA CYS A 251 2.20 8.05 -24.53
C CYS A 251 0.69 7.96 -24.78
N THR A 252 0.33 7.41 -25.94
CA THR A 252 -1.07 7.20 -26.32
C THR A 252 -1.40 5.73 -26.22
N ILE A 253 -2.40 5.40 -25.42
CA ILE A 253 -2.88 4.04 -25.22
C ILE A 253 -4.38 4.02 -25.46
N GLY A 254 -4.78 3.33 -26.52
CA GLY A 254 -6.15 3.41 -27.02
C GLY A 254 -6.51 4.85 -27.41
N ALA A 255 -7.58 5.40 -26.82
CA ALA A 255 -8.03 6.79 -27.03
C ALA A 255 -7.44 7.78 -25.99
N THR A 256 -6.63 7.32 -25.04
CA THR A 256 -6.14 8.13 -23.93
C THR A 256 -4.70 8.54 -24.12
N VAL A 257 -4.46 9.85 -24.04
CA VAL A 257 -3.10 10.42 -23.99
C VAL A 257 -2.67 10.61 -22.54
N TYR A 258 -1.57 9.99 -22.15
CA TYR A 258 -0.91 10.19 -20.89
C TYR A 258 0.25 11.17 -21.09
N ARG A 259 0.28 12.22 -20.29
CA ARG A 259 1.36 13.20 -20.23
C ARG A 259 2.00 13.11 -18.86
N LEU A 260 3.25 12.67 -18.82
CA LEU A 260 4.01 12.41 -17.60
C LEU A 260 5.11 13.44 -17.45
N MET A 261 4.99 14.31 -16.46
CA MET A 261 5.96 15.32 -16.10
C MET A 261 6.92 14.76 -15.05
N THR A 262 8.22 14.93 -15.24
CA THR A 262 9.25 14.43 -14.32
C THR A 262 10.52 15.27 -14.36
N ASP A 263 11.29 15.25 -13.29
CA ASP A 263 12.67 15.75 -13.23
C ASP A 263 13.70 14.67 -13.55
N ARG A 264 13.29 13.37 -13.60
CA ARG A 264 14.16 12.22 -13.84
C ARG A 264 14.60 12.17 -15.29
N THR A 265 15.84 12.59 -15.57
CA THR A 265 16.50 12.45 -16.88
C THR A 265 17.46 11.26 -16.94
N ASP A 266 17.71 10.62 -15.81
CA ASP A 266 18.61 9.49 -15.61
C ASP A 266 17.98 8.12 -15.93
N ILE A 267 16.68 8.07 -16.16
CA ILE A 267 15.93 6.83 -16.47
C ILE A 267 15.38 6.86 -17.90
N THR A 268 15.13 5.69 -18.48
CA THR A 268 14.61 5.57 -19.84
C THR A 268 13.15 6.02 -19.94
N THR A 269 12.69 6.33 -21.17
CA THR A 269 11.28 6.63 -21.47
C THR A 269 10.35 5.53 -20.96
N PHE A 270 10.73 4.26 -21.20
CA PHE A 270 9.98 3.10 -20.72
C PHE A 270 9.85 3.07 -19.21
N GLN A 271 10.94 3.36 -18.48
CA GLN A 271 10.94 3.38 -17.03
C GLN A 271 10.04 4.47 -16.44
N VAL A 272 9.97 5.67 -17.08
CA VAL A 272 9.02 6.71 -16.64
C VAL A 272 7.58 6.21 -16.77
N ILE A 273 7.24 5.57 -17.89
CA ILE A 273 5.89 5.03 -18.12
C ILE A 273 5.61 3.86 -17.16
N LEU A 274 6.59 2.99 -16.93
CA LEU A 274 6.52 1.89 -15.97
C LEU A 274 6.23 2.38 -14.57
N LEU A 275 6.95 3.39 -14.08
CA LEU A 275 6.70 3.99 -12.76
C LEU A 275 5.27 4.49 -12.63
N TYR A 276 4.77 5.18 -13.67
CA TYR A 276 3.38 5.65 -13.63
C TYR A 276 2.36 4.48 -13.70
N ALA A 277 2.65 3.42 -14.44
CA ALA A 277 1.80 2.23 -14.47
C ALA A 277 1.70 1.55 -13.10
N TYR A 278 2.80 1.55 -12.31
CA TYR A 278 2.79 1.03 -10.95
C TYR A 278 1.84 1.79 -10.03
N ARG A 279 1.50 3.05 -10.29
CA ARG A 279 0.52 3.81 -9.53
C ARG A 279 -0.81 3.06 -9.34
N TRP A 280 -1.22 2.25 -10.33
CA TRP A 280 -2.43 1.43 -10.22
C TRP A 280 -2.42 0.47 -9.04
N GLN A 281 -1.27 0.09 -8.53
CA GLN A 281 -1.16 -0.80 -7.36
C GLN A 281 -1.82 -0.19 -6.13
N ILE A 282 -1.75 1.13 -5.95
CA ILE A 282 -2.37 1.79 -4.78
C ILE A 282 -3.90 1.67 -4.79
N GLU A 283 -4.52 1.67 -5.97
CA GLU A 283 -5.97 1.44 -6.10
C GLU A 283 -6.36 0.00 -5.75
N LEU A 284 -5.52 -0.98 -6.12
CA LEU A 284 -5.71 -2.37 -5.73
C LEU A 284 -5.56 -2.55 -4.21
N ILE A 285 -4.62 -1.83 -3.60
CA ILE A 285 -4.43 -1.82 -2.15
C ILE A 285 -5.65 -1.20 -1.46
N PHE A 286 -6.14 -0.05 -1.91
CA PHE A 286 -7.36 0.53 -1.36
C PHE A 286 -8.55 -0.42 -1.49
N ARG A 287 -8.67 -1.12 -2.61
CA ARG A 287 -9.70 -2.13 -2.78
C ARG A 287 -9.55 -3.28 -1.78
N ALA A 288 -8.33 -3.76 -1.55
CA ALA A 288 -8.06 -4.80 -0.57
C ALA A 288 -8.37 -4.31 0.86
N LEU A 289 -7.89 -3.14 1.24
CA LEU A 289 -8.15 -2.55 2.57
C LEU A 289 -9.64 -2.32 2.81
N LYS A 290 -10.34 -1.77 1.83
CA LYS A 290 -11.77 -1.44 1.95
C LYS A 290 -12.66 -2.66 2.01
N TRP A 291 -12.51 -3.55 1.06
CA TRP A 291 -13.48 -4.60 0.80
C TRP A 291 -13.03 -5.98 1.28
N THR A 292 -11.75 -6.24 1.24
CA THR A 292 -11.23 -7.55 1.64
C THR A 292 -10.99 -7.63 3.13
N MET A 293 -10.45 -6.56 3.72
CA MET A 293 -10.21 -6.46 5.15
C MET A 293 -11.32 -5.71 5.90
N ASN A 294 -12.42 -5.37 5.21
CA ASN A 294 -13.56 -4.65 5.78
C ASN A 294 -13.19 -3.30 6.45
N GLY A 295 -12.15 -2.65 6.00
CA GLY A 295 -11.70 -1.35 6.50
C GLY A 295 -12.72 -0.22 6.34
N VAL A 296 -13.77 -0.41 5.51
CA VAL A 296 -14.89 0.52 5.39
C VAL A 296 -15.79 0.55 6.62
N TYR A 297 -15.72 -0.47 7.49
CA TYR A 297 -16.53 -0.58 8.69
C TYR A 297 -15.75 -0.09 9.91
N VAL A 298 -15.54 1.22 10.00
CA VAL A 298 -14.89 1.83 11.17
C VAL A 298 -15.77 1.66 12.38
N ILE A 299 -15.25 1.00 13.43
CA ILE A 299 -16.01 0.59 14.62
C ILE A 299 -15.86 1.53 15.82
N THR A 300 -15.24 2.68 15.64
CA THR A 300 -14.99 3.69 16.68
C THR A 300 -15.32 5.08 16.15
N GLU A 301 -15.61 6.03 17.05
CA GLU A 301 -16.03 7.40 16.70
C GLU A 301 -14.99 8.45 17.11
N HIS A 302 -13.98 8.06 17.89
CA HIS A 302 -12.96 8.97 18.40
C HIS A 302 -11.79 9.07 17.43
N GLU A 303 -11.24 10.24 17.27
CA GLU A 303 -10.09 10.51 16.40
C GLU A 303 -8.92 9.55 16.70
N GLU A 304 -8.48 9.49 17.96
CA GLU A 304 -7.46 8.52 18.40
C GLU A 304 -7.82 7.07 18.09
N GLY A 305 -9.10 6.73 18.27
CA GLY A 305 -9.60 5.40 17.95
C GLY A 305 -9.57 5.11 16.45
N ILE A 306 -9.91 6.10 15.60
CA ILE A 306 -9.88 5.98 14.15
C ILE A 306 -8.42 5.81 13.67
N ASN A 307 -7.48 6.60 14.20
CA ASN A 307 -6.07 6.45 13.93
C ASN A 307 -5.56 5.05 14.33
N SER A 308 -5.93 4.58 15.51
CA SER A 308 -5.62 3.22 15.98
C SER A 308 -6.22 2.14 15.07
N PHE A 309 -7.46 2.33 14.61
CA PHE A 309 -8.14 1.40 13.72
C PHE A 309 -7.38 1.25 12.37
N PHE A 310 -6.99 2.35 11.74
CA PHE A 310 -6.25 2.30 10.49
C PHE A 310 -4.81 1.80 10.68
N ALA A 311 -4.13 2.18 11.74
CA ALA A 311 -2.81 1.63 12.06
C ALA A 311 -2.86 0.10 12.25
N ALA A 312 -3.88 -0.41 12.94
CA ALA A 312 -4.10 -1.84 13.09
C ALA A 312 -4.50 -2.54 11.78
N LEU A 313 -5.27 -1.87 10.91
CA LEU A 313 -5.60 -2.37 9.57
C LEU A 313 -4.33 -2.58 8.75
N PHE A 314 -3.43 -1.59 8.69
CA PHE A 314 -2.17 -1.69 7.98
C PHE A 314 -1.22 -2.72 8.60
N LEU A 315 -1.13 -2.76 9.92
CA LEU A 315 -0.34 -3.76 10.64
C LEU A 315 -0.84 -5.17 10.31
N THR A 316 -2.15 -5.38 10.32
CA THR A 316 -2.75 -6.68 9.98
C THR A 316 -2.50 -7.04 8.51
N ALA A 317 -2.61 -6.08 7.58
CA ALA A 317 -2.30 -6.31 6.17
C ALA A 317 -0.85 -6.76 5.98
N LEU A 318 0.09 -6.11 6.67
CA LEU A 318 1.52 -6.44 6.62
C LEU A 318 1.79 -7.84 7.20
N LEU A 319 1.17 -8.18 8.32
CA LEU A 319 1.26 -9.53 8.92
C LEU A 319 0.74 -10.62 7.98
N HIS A 320 -0.36 -10.35 7.27
CA HIS A 320 -0.90 -11.29 6.28
C HIS A 320 0.04 -11.45 5.07
N ILE A 321 0.64 -10.36 4.58
CA ILE A 321 1.63 -10.41 3.49
C ILE A 321 2.82 -11.26 3.92
N HIS A 322 3.34 -11.04 5.13
CA HIS A 322 4.46 -11.80 5.69
C HIS A 322 4.13 -13.29 5.85
N LEU A 323 3.02 -13.63 6.54
CA LEU A 323 2.61 -15.02 6.74
C LEU A 323 2.43 -15.77 5.41
N LYS A 324 1.81 -15.12 4.42
CA LYS A 324 1.62 -15.72 3.11
C LYS A 324 2.96 -16.04 2.46
N ARG A 325 3.89 -15.13 2.52
CA ARG A 325 5.22 -15.30 1.97
C ARG A 325 5.98 -16.43 2.63
N ASP A 326 5.89 -16.54 3.96
CA ASP A 326 6.47 -17.65 4.70
C ASP A 326 5.90 -18.99 4.26
N CYS A 327 4.58 -19.06 4.04
CA CYS A 327 3.95 -20.28 3.53
C CYS A 327 4.46 -20.63 2.12
N LEU A 328 4.61 -19.65 1.23
CA LEU A 328 5.13 -19.86 -0.11
C LEU A 328 6.60 -20.27 -0.12
N ALA A 329 7.42 -19.72 0.79
CA ALA A 329 8.82 -20.10 0.94
C ALA A 329 8.97 -21.54 1.46
N GLN A 330 8.13 -21.96 2.40
CA GLN A 330 8.12 -23.34 2.92
C GLN A 330 7.70 -24.37 1.86
N GLU A 331 6.92 -23.97 0.87
CA GLU A 331 6.51 -24.84 -0.24
C GLU A 331 7.48 -24.82 -1.44
N GLY A 332 8.61 -24.09 -1.33
CA GLY A 332 9.63 -23.99 -2.39
C GLY A 332 9.23 -23.09 -3.58
N HIS A 333 8.16 -22.30 -3.44
CA HIS A 333 7.65 -21.42 -4.50
C HIS A 333 8.36 -20.06 -4.52
N VAL A 334 9.05 -19.70 -3.43
CA VAL A 334 9.82 -18.46 -3.28
C VAL A 334 11.11 -18.83 -2.53
N PRO A 335 12.29 -18.38 -2.96
CA PRO A 335 13.51 -18.64 -2.20
C PRO A 335 13.41 -18.06 -0.80
N PRO A 336 13.92 -18.76 0.24
CA PRO A 336 13.99 -18.24 1.59
C PRO A 336 14.87 -17.00 1.60
N ILE A 337 14.47 -15.97 2.33
CA ILE A 337 15.33 -14.79 2.53
C ILE A 337 16.39 -15.20 3.55
N SER A 338 17.63 -15.34 3.09
CA SER A 338 18.76 -15.42 4.00
C SER A 338 19.07 -14.01 4.52
N LEU A 339 19.08 -13.86 5.84
CA LEU A 339 19.53 -12.65 6.54
C LEU A 339 21.08 -12.54 6.54
N ASP A 340 21.75 -13.06 5.54
CA ASP A 340 23.22 -12.95 5.45
C ASP A 340 23.59 -11.55 4.94
N VAL A 341 23.87 -10.68 5.89
CA VAL A 341 24.34 -9.29 5.70
C VAL A 341 25.81 -9.27 5.18
N SER A 342 26.42 -10.41 4.88
CA SER A 342 27.84 -10.53 4.51
C SER A 342 28.10 -10.84 3.03
N ALA A 343 27.09 -10.87 2.17
CA ALA A 343 27.30 -11.10 0.74
C ALA A 343 27.70 -9.82 0.01
N THR A 344 28.93 -9.78 -0.45
CA THR A 344 29.44 -8.78 -1.40
C THR A 344 28.71 -8.90 -2.74
N PRO A 345 28.51 -7.79 -3.50
CA PRO A 345 27.67 -7.76 -4.70
C PRO A 345 28.44 -8.24 -5.95
N GLU A 346 28.78 -9.52 -6.00
CA GLU A 346 29.33 -10.14 -7.21
C GLU A 346 28.94 -11.63 -7.27
N GLU A 347 27.69 -11.90 -7.61
CA GLU A 347 27.30 -13.16 -8.25
C GLU A 347 25.98 -12.96 -9.02
N HIS A 348 26.12 -12.84 -10.33
CA HIS A 348 25.00 -12.90 -11.26
C HIS A 348 24.39 -14.30 -11.24
N VAL A 349 23.25 -14.43 -10.56
CA VAL A 349 22.42 -15.63 -10.71
C VAL A 349 21.65 -15.53 -12.01
N GLN A 350 22.04 -16.31 -12.99
CA GLN A 350 21.22 -16.59 -14.17
C GLN A 350 19.96 -17.31 -13.73
N VAL A 351 18.84 -16.60 -13.70
CA VAL A 351 17.51 -17.19 -13.53
C VAL A 351 17.14 -17.87 -14.85
N SER A 352 17.06 -19.18 -14.87
CA SER A 352 16.59 -19.96 -16.02
C SER A 352 15.12 -19.63 -16.30
N THR A 353 14.85 -19.18 -17.51
CA THR A 353 13.54 -18.73 -18.02
C THR A 353 12.61 -19.88 -18.48
N ASP A 354 12.82 -21.10 -18.03
CA ASP A 354 11.97 -22.25 -18.39
C ASP A 354 11.10 -22.72 -17.20
N CYS A 355 10.01 -22.00 -16.94
CA CYS A 355 8.91 -22.52 -16.14
C CYS A 355 7.61 -22.40 -16.95
N THR A 356 7.22 -23.50 -17.55
CA THR A 356 6.00 -23.63 -18.35
C THR A 356 4.75 -23.23 -17.55
N ARG A 357 3.99 -22.28 -18.09
CA ARG A 357 2.74 -21.68 -17.54
C ARG A 357 1.74 -22.68 -16.95
N THR A 358 1.79 -23.96 -17.35
CA THR A 358 0.84 -25.00 -16.95
C THR A 358 1.13 -25.58 -15.57
N THR A 359 2.40 -25.70 -15.18
CA THR A 359 2.80 -26.27 -13.87
C THR A 359 2.51 -25.32 -12.72
N THR A 360 2.67 -24.02 -12.95
CA THR A 360 2.44 -22.99 -11.94
C THR A 360 0.96 -22.88 -11.57
N HIS A 361 0.04 -22.97 -12.56
CA HIS A 361 -1.41 -22.93 -12.31
C HIS A 361 -1.91 -24.14 -11.50
N LEU A 362 -1.36 -25.32 -11.72
CA LEU A 362 -1.73 -26.55 -10.97
C LEU A 362 -1.17 -26.53 -9.55
N ALA A 363 0.06 -26.03 -9.37
CA ALA A 363 0.67 -25.87 -8.04
C ALA A 363 -0.09 -24.84 -7.21
N ILE A 364 -0.51 -23.72 -7.83
CA ILE A 364 -1.34 -22.70 -7.20
C ILE A 364 -2.71 -23.24 -6.81
N ALA A 365 -3.35 -24.00 -7.70
CA ALA A 365 -4.66 -24.60 -7.41
C ALA A 365 -4.59 -25.61 -6.27
N ARG A 366 -3.51 -26.42 -6.18
CA ARG A 366 -3.25 -27.34 -5.06
C ARG A 366 -2.93 -26.61 -3.76
N PHE A 367 -2.10 -25.56 -3.81
CA PHE A 367 -1.82 -24.71 -2.67
C PHE A 367 -3.10 -24.04 -2.15
N MET A 368 -3.90 -23.44 -3.03
CA MET A 368 -5.17 -22.82 -2.68
C MET A 368 -6.17 -23.83 -2.11
N ALA A 369 -6.15 -25.09 -2.60
CA ALA A 369 -6.96 -26.14 -2.03
C ALA A 369 -6.48 -26.56 -0.62
N GLN A 370 -5.16 -26.63 -0.37
CA GLN A 370 -4.59 -26.95 0.93
C GLN A 370 -4.73 -25.79 1.93
N VAL A 371 -4.52 -24.55 1.50
CA VAL A 371 -4.76 -23.34 2.31
C VAL A 371 -6.24 -23.20 2.60
N ASN A 372 -7.13 -23.43 1.62
CA ASN A 372 -8.57 -23.45 1.83
C ASN A 372 -9.01 -24.56 2.78
N THR A 373 -8.40 -25.75 2.71
CA THR A 373 -8.75 -26.88 3.59
C THR A 373 -8.23 -26.65 5.01
N LYS A 374 -7.03 -26.12 5.18
CA LYS A 374 -6.43 -25.83 6.51
C LYS A 374 -6.94 -24.53 7.13
N LEU A 375 -7.24 -23.50 6.32
CA LEU A 375 -7.76 -22.22 6.78
C LEU A 375 -9.30 -22.20 6.84
N ALA A 376 -10.02 -22.91 5.97
CA ALA A 376 -11.48 -22.96 5.98
C ALA A 376 -12.04 -23.78 7.16
N LEU A 377 -11.27 -24.70 7.72
CA LEU A 377 -11.62 -25.37 8.98
C LEU A 377 -11.54 -24.44 10.20
N PHE A 378 -10.75 -23.36 10.13
CA PHE A 378 -10.54 -22.42 11.24
C PHE A 378 -11.00 -21.00 10.94
N TRP A 379 -11.21 -20.64 9.66
CA TRP A 379 -11.42 -19.26 9.25
C TRP A 379 -12.45 -19.20 8.13
N LYS A 380 -13.57 -18.56 8.35
CA LYS A 380 -14.50 -18.14 7.29
C LYS A 380 -13.91 -16.96 6.51
N ILE A 381 -12.68 -17.13 6.00
CA ILE A 381 -12.12 -16.13 5.09
C ILE A 381 -12.90 -16.23 3.78
N PRO A 382 -13.46 -15.14 3.26
CA PRO A 382 -14.18 -15.17 2.00
C PRO A 382 -13.27 -15.72 0.89
N LYS A 383 -13.71 -16.76 0.17
CA LYS A 383 -12.94 -17.44 -0.88
C LYS A 383 -12.41 -16.49 -1.97
N HIS A 384 -13.10 -15.36 -2.20
CA HIS A 384 -12.67 -14.34 -3.14
C HIS A 384 -11.43 -13.57 -2.68
N TRP A 385 -11.20 -13.46 -1.37
CA TRP A 385 -10.02 -12.81 -0.79
C TRP A 385 -8.74 -13.59 -1.06
N LEU A 386 -8.78 -14.90 -0.81
CA LEU A 386 -7.65 -15.80 -1.13
C LEU A 386 -7.36 -15.81 -2.63
N LYS A 387 -8.41 -15.75 -3.49
CA LYS A 387 -8.24 -15.64 -4.94
C LYS A 387 -7.62 -14.32 -5.37
N ALA A 388 -8.06 -13.20 -4.80
CA ALA A 388 -7.52 -11.88 -5.13
C ALA A 388 -6.06 -11.73 -4.68
N LEU A 389 -5.74 -12.23 -3.48
CA LEU A 389 -4.38 -12.25 -2.96
C LEU A 389 -3.46 -13.17 -3.78
N ALA A 390 -3.93 -14.38 -4.13
CA ALA A 390 -3.19 -15.34 -4.95
C ALA A 390 -2.97 -14.81 -6.37
N ALA A 391 -3.97 -14.22 -7.00
CA ALA A 391 -3.87 -13.66 -8.35
C ALA A 391 -2.82 -12.52 -8.43
N ASN A 392 -2.68 -11.74 -7.36
CA ASN A 392 -1.75 -10.60 -7.32
C ASN A 392 -0.30 -11.00 -6.98
N LEU A 393 -0.07 -12.17 -6.35
CA LEU A 393 1.27 -12.64 -5.98
C LEU A 393 1.89 -13.60 -7.00
N HIS A 394 1.12 -14.09 -7.95
CA HIS A 394 1.60 -15.02 -8.98
C HIS A 394 1.76 -14.40 -10.37
N ARG A 395 1.33 -13.18 -10.55
CA ARG A 395 1.92 -12.42 -11.63
C ARG A 395 3.36 -12.20 -11.20
N PRO A 396 4.37 -12.60 -11.99
CA PRO A 396 5.66 -11.95 -11.90
C PRO A 396 5.36 -10.47 -11.85
N PHE A 397 6.13 -9.67 -11.13
CA PHE A 397 5.89 -8.24 -10.96
C PHE A 397 5.79 -7.47 -12.29
N THR A 398 5.84 -8.14 -13.42
CA THR A 398 5.46 -7.63 -14.74
C THR A 398 3.99 -7.24 -14.72
N ILE A 399 3.76 -5.98 -14.45
CA ILE A 399 2.51 -5.35 -14.80
C ILE A 399 2.39 -5.47 -16.30
N ASP A 400 1.28 -6.04 -16.77
CA ASP A 400 0.86 -5.76 -18.13
C ASP A 400 0.51 -4.26 -18.19
N ILE A 401 1.53 -3.45 -18.52
CA ILE A 401 1.46 -2.00 -18.58
C ILE A 401 0.32 -1.58 -19.49
N VAL A 402 0.11 -2.30 -20.59
CA VAL A 402 -0.97 -2.08 -21.55
C VAL A 402 -2.32 -2.35 -20.87
N GLN A 403 -2.42 -3.43 -20.08
CA GLN A 403 -3.65 -3.78 -19.36
C GLN A 403 -3.95 -2.81 -18.21
N ALA A 404 -2.92 -2.37 -17.47
CA ALA A 404 -3.05 -1.40 -16.40
C ALA A 404 -3.50 -0.03 -16.93
N LEU A 405 -2.93 0.43 -18.03
CA LEU A 405 -3.25 1.70 -18.64
C LEU A 405 -4.58 1.67 -19.42
N ASN A 406 -4.94 0.55 -20.06
CA ASN A 406 -6.24 0.37 -20.71
C ASN A 406 -7.41 0.33 -19.71
N LYS A 407 -7.23 -0.22 -18.51
CA LYS A 407 -8.25 -0.15 -17.46
C LYS A 407 -8.56 1.27 -17.03
N HIS A 408 -7.57 2.17 -17.00
CA HIS A 408 -7.77 3.59 -16.74
C HIS A 408 -8.50 4.33 -17.87
N ALA A 409 -8.34 3.86 -19.12
CA ALA A 409 -9.06 4.44 -20.25
C ALA A 409 -10.56 4.10 -20.27
N LEU A 410 -10.97 3.01 -19.59
CA LEU A 410 -12.34 2.50 -19.60
C LEU A 410 -13.20 2.94 -18.41
N THR A 411 -12.66 3.63 -17.43
CA THR A 411 -13.44 4.25 -16.35
C THR A 411 -13.44 5.77 -16.50
N PRO A 412 -14.48 6.36 -17.09
CA PRO A 412 -14.73 7.79 -16.95
C PRO A 412 -15.10 8.07 -15.49
N PHE A 413 -14.41 8.99 -14.85
CA PHE A 413 -14.83 9.61 -13.59
C PHE A 413 -15.89 10.67 -13.88
#